data_2d64eb77545decd65ca943bfdd89aeb1
#
_entry.id   2d64eb77545decd65ca943bfdd89aeb1
#
_cell.length_a   1.000
_cell.length_b   1.000
_cell.length_c   1.000
_cell.angle_alpha   90.00
_cell.angle_beta   90.00
_cell.angle_gamma   90.00
#
_symmetry.space_group_name_H-M   'P 1'
#
loop_
_entity.id
_entity.type
_entity.pdbx_description
1 polymer ?
#
loop_
_entity_poly.entity_id
_entity_poly.type
_entity_poly.pdbx_seq_one_letter_code
_entity_poly.pdbx_strand_id
1 'polypeptide(L)'
;MTSGEDPRHGYAALVAAVAGRGLLDPVWRRVWEALPRHRFIPSRIWRQGPERCEPVAVGDEWWSLVHSDEPVVVQVDDGAENGPGVATSSNSKPSVVATMLGLLQVRDGERVLEIGTATGHVAALLSERLGDRGRGVHSIEVDPAMAAMAATHLGDTGYEPHLRVGDGERGWPGGEPFDRIVVTCSLRRMPYAFIEQVRPGGTVVAPLYRDFWSGALVQLTVGADGAARGRFRGGASYMPIRAQRTEVDTAVDSGTARSREAGLDPAELLSLGFALYAGARLPGVWMRHSRIDGTVHVWARGEDGSATSTATGEDVWQYGPRDLWAGIEAVHREYTAAGSPHYEDFGLTVTAEGQSVWLREPGAIVKALA
;
A
#
# COMPACT_ATOMS: atom_id res chain seq x y z
N MET A 1 -0.99 -11.85 39.69
CA MET A 1 -1.76 -12.90 38.96
C MET A 1 -2.78 -12.19 38.12
N THR A 2 -2.39 -11.74 36.94
CA THR A 2 -3.30 -11.15 35.93
C THR A 2 -3.91 -12.30 35.14
N SER A 3 -5.23 -12.32 35.09
CA SER A 3 -6.02 -13.27 34.31
C SER A 3 -5.54 -13.26 32.88
N GLY A 4 -4.83 -14.32 32.44
CA GLY A 4 -4.45 -14.49 31.07
C GLY A 4 -5.73 -14.62 30.24
N GLU A 5 -6.13 -13.55 29.56
CA GLU A 5 -7.16 -13.65 28.54
C GLU A 5 -6.67 -14.63 27.49
N ASP A 6 -7.52 -15.59 27.14
CA ASP A 6 -7.24 -16.56 26.09
C ASP A 6 -6.89 -15.77 24.80
N PRO A 7 -5.72 -16.00 24.19
CA PRO A 7 -5.31 -15.32 22.95
C PRO A 7 -6.38 -15.30 21.85
N ARG A 8 -7.28 -16.27 21.88
CA ARG A 8 -8.42 -16.35 20.96
C ARG A 8 -9.42 -15.22 21.13
N HIS A 9 -9.59 -14.68 22.34
CA HIS A 9 -10.54 -13.58 22.57
C HIS A 9 -10.08 -12.28 21.91
N GLY A 10 -8.80 -11.96 21.92
CA GLY A 10 -8.27 -10.76 21.26
C GLY A 10 -8.49 -10.80 19.74
N TYR A 11 -8.27 -11.96 19.11
CA TYR A 11 -8.51 -12.10 17.67
C TYR A 11 -10.01 -12.02 17.29
N ALA A 12 -10.89 -12.64 18.08
CA ALA A 12 -12.32 -12.55 17.85
C ALA A 12 -12.83 -11.10 17.94
N ALA A 13 -12.30 -10.31 18.90
CA ALA A 13 -12.60 -8.88 19.01
C ALA A 13 -12.12 -8.09 17.78
N LEU A 14 -10.92 -8.39 17.27
CA LEU A 14 -10.40 -7.78 16.04
C LEU A 14 -11.31 -8.08 14.84
N VAL A 15 -11.69 -9.34 14.63
CA VAL A 15 -12.59 -9.73 13.53
C VAL A 15 -13.95 -9.02 13.66
N ALA A 16 -14.50 -8.98 14.88
CA ALA A 16 -15.76 -8.27 15.14
C ALA A 16 -15.66 -6.77 14.83
N ALA A 17 -14.55 -6.12 15.19
CA ALA A 17 -14.32 -4.70 14.92
C ALA A 17 -14.20 -4.42 13.41
N VAL A 18 -13.48 -5.27 12.66
CA VAL A 18 -13.36 -5.14 11.19
C VAL A 18 -14.70 -5.39 10.50
N ALA A 19 -15.45 -6.43 10.94
CA ALA A 19 -16.78 -6.72 10.43
C ALA A 19 -17.80 -5.62 10.76
N GLY A 20 -17.74 -5.04 11.96
CA GLY A 20 -18.60 -3.93 12.40
C GLY A 20 -18.44 -2.65 11.56
N ARG A 21 -17.30 -2.50 10.87
CA ARG A 21 -17.07 -1.44 9.88
C ARG A 21 -17.60 -1.76 8.48
N GLY A 22 -18.24 -2.92 8.29
CA GLY A 22 -18.77 -3.38 7.00
C GLY A 22 -17.69 -3.87 6.02
N LEU A 23 -16.47 -4.16 6.49
CA LEU A 23 -15.36 -4.56 5.64
C LEU A 23 -15.29 -6.08 5.37
N LEU A 24 -16.06 -6.88 6.12
CA LEU A 24 -16.17 -8.32 5.94
C LEU A 24 -17.63 -8.67 5.68
N ASP A 25 -17.91 -9.21 4.50
CA ASP A 25 -19.17 -9.88 4.24
C ASP A 25 -19.27 -11.20 5.04
N PRO A 26 -20.43 -11.89 5.09
CA PRO A 26 -20.59 -13.12 5.88
C PRO A 26 -19.64 -14.25 5.46
N VAL A 27 -19.20 -14.29 4.19
CA VAL A 27 -18.27 -15.32 3.70
C VAL A 27 -16.87 -15.01 4.20
N TRP A 28 -16.39 -13.78 3.95
CA TRP A 28 -15.09 -13.35 4.43
C TRP A 28 -14.98 -13.38 5.95
N ARG A 29 -16.05 -13.03 6.67
CA ARG A 29 -16.05 -13.12 8.13
C ARG A 29 -15.74 -14.55 8.61
N ARG A 30 -16.41 -15.58 8.05
CA ARG A 30 -16.12 -16.99 8.39
C ARG A 30 -14.67 -17.38 8.07
N VAL A 31 -14.14 -16.94 6.93
CA VAL A 31 -12.74 -17.17 6.52
C VAL A 31 -11.79 -16.59 7.56
N TRP A 32 -12.02 -15.35 7.99
CA TRP A 32 -11.18 -14.70 9.00
C TRP A 32 -11.28 -15.39 10.36
N GLU A 33 -12.47 -15.76 10.80
CA GLU A 33 -12.70 -16.51 12.06
C GLU A 33 -11.96 -17.86 12.08
N ALA A 34 -11.84 -18.53 10.93
CA ALA A 34 -11.14 -19.81 10.80
C ALA A 34 -9.61 -19.68 10.82
N LEU A 35 -9.05 -18.49 10.49
CA LEU A 35 -7.62 -18.27 10.30
C LEU A 35 -7.06 -17.17 11.21
N PRO A 36 -6.85 -17.46 12.51
CA PRO A 36 -6.32 -16.49 13.43
C PRO A 36 -4.94 -15.96 13.00
N ARG A 37 -4.83 -14.64 12.91
CA ARG A 37 -3.64 -13.92 12.45
C ARG A 37 -2.35 -14.33 13.16
N HIS A 38 -2.42 -14.58 14.47
CA HIS A 38 -1.27 -14.96 15.28
C HIS A 38 -0.59 -16.28 14.84
N ARG A 39 -1.29 -17.15 14.09
CA ARG A 39 -0.69 -18.36 13.52
C ARG A 39 0.29 -18.08 12.37
N PHE A 40 0.28 -16.86 11.85
CA PHE A 40 1.10 -16.40 10.73
C PHE A 40 2.13 -15.35 11.14
N ILE A 41 2.29 -15.09 12.44
CA ILE A 41 3.22 -14.08 12.94
C ILE A 41 4.31 -14.75 13.76
N PRO A 42 5.59 -14.49 13.43
CA PRO A 42 6.70 -15.12 14.15
C PRO A 42 6.79 -14.64 15.60
N SER A 43 7.48 -15.38 16.44
CA SER A 43 7.69 -15.07 17.86
C SER A 43 8.48 -13.78 18.09
N ARG A 44 9.26 -13.33 17.11
CA ARG A 44 9.94 -12.03 17.12
C ARG A 44 9.34 -11.16 16.03
N ILE A 45 8.87 -10.00 16.45
CA ILE A 45 8.34 -8.94 15.58
C ILE A 45 9.05 -7.63 15.92
N TRP A 46 8.67 -6.56 15.22
CA TRP A 46 9.18 -5.22 15.51
C TRP A 46 8.03 -4.23 15.65
N ARG A 47 8.16 -3.33 16.59
CA ARG A 47 7.33 -2.14 16.72
C ARG A 47 8.00 -0.99 15.98
N GLN A 48 7.24 -0.23 15.23
CA GLN A 48 7.74 0.98 14.58
C GLN A 48 7.98 2.08 15.63
N GLY A 49 9.21 2.45 15.83
CA GLY A 49 9.62 3.58 16.66
C GLY A 49 9.77 4.87 15.85
N PRO A 50 10.08 6.01 16.50
CA PRO A 50 10.21 7.30 15.84
C PRO A 50 11.37 7.36 14.83
N GLU A 51 12.47 6.68 15.10
CA GLU A 51 13.67 6.67 14.24
C GLU A 51 13.89 5.33 13.56
N ARG A 52 13.60 4.22 14.26
CA ARG A 52 13.81 2.86 13.79
C ARG A 52 12.83 1.88 14.43
N CYS A 53 12.72 0.71 13.85
CA CYS A 53 11.95 -0.38 14.42
C CYS A 53 12.68 -0.99 15.63
N GLU A 54 11.92 -1.32 16.67
CA GLU A 54 12.39 -1.92 17.91
C GLU A 54 11.85 -3.36 18.03
N PRO A 55 12.69 -4.34 18.41
CA PRO A 55 12.26 -5.73 18.51
C PRO A 55 11.30 -5.95 19.68
N VAL A 56 10.27 -6.78 19.44
CA VAL A 56 9.29 -7.22 20.44
C VAL A 56 9.23 -8.75 20.41
N ALA A 57 9.45 -9.37 21.56
CA ALA A 57 9.32 -10.82 21.77
C ALA A 57 7.92 -11.18 22.25
N VAL A 58 7.58 -12.47 22.21
CA VAL A 58 6.29 -12.98 22.71
C VAL A 58 6.08 -12.55 24.16
N GLY A 59 4.95 -11.90 24.42
CA GLY A 59 4.54 -11.34 25.69
C GLY A 59 3.29 -10.47 25.49
N ASP A 60 2.85 -9.73 26.51
CA ASP A 60 1.62 -8.93 26.46
C ASP A 60 1.63 -7.90 25.32
N GLU A 61 2.78 -7.25 25.07
CA GLU A 61 2.94 -6.30 23.97
C GLU A 61 2.79 -6.99 22.60
N TRP A 62 3.41 -8.16 22.42
CA TRP A 62 3.29 -8.94 21.20
C TRP A 62 1.82 -9.28 20.91
N TRP A 63 1.09 -9.79 21.91
CA TRP A 63 -0.33 -10.13 21.76
C TRP A 63 -1.18 -8.89 21.44
N SER A 64 -0.91 -7.77 22.09
CA SER A 64 -1.59 -6.49 21.84
C SER A 64 -1.40 -6.04 20.40
N LEU A 65 -0.17 -6.05 19.88
CA LEU A 65 0.14 -5.68 18.50
C LEU A 65 -0.51 -6.64 17.50
N VAL A 66 -0.39 -7.94 17.73
CA VAL A 66 -0.91 -8.98 16.82
C VAL A 66 -2.43 -8.96 16.72
N HIS A 67 -3.13 -8.59 17.79
CA HIS A 67 -4.59 -8.52 17.80
C HIS A 67 -5.14 -7.09 17.58
N SER A 68 -4.29 -6.14 17.22
CA SER A 68 -4.70 -4.78 16.83
C SER A 68 -5.04 -4.67 15.34
N ASP A 69 -5.81 -3.64 14.96
CA ASP A 69 -5.99 -3.26 13.55
C ASP A 69 -4.82 -2.39 13.06
N GLU A 70 -3.58 -2.90 13.27
CA GLU A 70 -2.34 -2.27 12.80
C GLU A 70 -1.44 -3.28 12.07
N PRO A 71 -0.52 -2.84 11.19
CA PRO A 71 0.46 -3.73 10.59
C PRO A 71 1.45 -4.22 11.66
N VAL A 72 1.90 -5.47 11.53
CA VAL A 72 2.94 -6.04 12.39
C VAL A 72 4.19 -6.25 11.56
N VAL A 73 5.26 -5.51 11.85
CA VAL A 73 6.53 -5.64 11.14
C VAL A 73 7.18 -6.98 11.51
N VAL A 74 7.53 -7.76 10.49
CA VAL A 74 8.10 -9.11 10.64
C VAL A 74 9.51 -9.23 10.05
N GLN A 75 9.97 -8.20 9.34
CA GLN A 75 11.34 -8.09 8.85
C GLN A 75 11.75 -6.62 8.79
N VAL A 76 13.00 -6.35 9.13
CA VAL A 76 13.67 -5.06 8.97
C VAL A 76 14.90 -5.24 8.08
N ASP A 77 15.30 -4.19 7.38
CA ASP A 77 16.54 -4.08 6.59
C ASP A 77 16.76 -5.24 5.61
N ASP A 78 15.67 -5.76 5.01
CA ASP A 78 15.69 -6.95 4.14
C ASP A 78 16.37 -8.17 4.78
N GLY A 79 16.34 -8.28 6.13
CA GLY A 79 16.95 -9.34 6.91
C GLY A 79 18.41 -9.12 7.26
N ALA A 80 19.00 -7.97 6.97
CA ALA A 80 20.38 -7.64 7.34
C ALA A 80 20.52 -7.46 8.87
N GLU A 81 21.61 -8.02 9.46
CA GLU A 81 21.78 -8.02 10.92
C GLU A 81 22.08 -6.64 11.53
N ASN A 82 22.73 -5.75 10.82
CA ASN A 82 23.22 -4.47 11.33
C ASN A 82 22.74 -3.27 10.49
N GLY A 83 21.49 -3.30 10.05
CA GLY A 83 20.89 -2.24 9.28
C GLY A 83 20.34 -1.08 10.14
N PRO A 84 19.82 -0.04 9.50
CA PRO A 84 19.24 1.14 10.17
C PRO A 84 17.94 0.85 10.93
N GLY A 85 17.36 -0.33 10.83
CA GLY A 85 16.11 -0.70 11.49
C GLY A 85 14.87 -0.27 10.70
N VAL A 86 14.96 -0.24 9.38
CA VAL A 86 13.84 0.14 8.50
C VAL A 86 12.95 -1.08 8.23
N ALA A 87 11.63 -0.92 8.41
CA ALA A 87 10.66 -1.98 8.12
C ALA A 87 10.68 -2.36 6.63
N THR A 88 10.83 -3.65 6.33
CA THR A 88 10.90 -4.19 4.95
C THR A 88 9.86 -5.26 4.65
N SER A 89 9.28 -5.91 5.66
CA SER A 89 8.10 -6.78 5.51
C SER A 89 7.20 -6.71 6.74
N SER A 90 5.90 -6.87 6.55
CA SER A 90 4.91 -6.91 7.62
C SER A 90 3.77 -7.88 7.32
N ASN A 91 3.14 -8.38 8.37
CA ASN A 91 1.78 -8.86 8.28
C ASN A 91 0.87 -7.61 8.25
N SER A 92 0.18 -7.41 7.16
CA SER A 92 -0.52 -6.15 6.84
C SER A 92 -1.65 -5.81 7.82
N LYS A 93 -2.03 -4.52 7.85
CA LYS A 93 -3.16 -4.01 8.63
C LYS A 93 -4.45 -4.74 8.25
N PRO A 94 -5.14 -5.38 9.20
CA PRO A 94 -6.32 -6.21 8.94
C PRO A 94 -7.42 -5.51 8.14
N SER A 95 -7.80 -4.30 8.50
CA SER A 95 -8.86 -3.57 7.79
C SER A 95 -8.50 -3.24 6.34
N VAL A 96 -7.22 -3.01 6.03
CA VAL A 96 -6.77 -2.76 4.65
C VAL A 96 -6.80 -4.06 3.85
N VAL A 97 -6.35 -5.19 4.42
CA VAL A 97 -6.47 -6.52 3.78
C VAL A 97 -7.93 -6.85 3.51
N ALA A 98 -8.83 -6.66 4.49
CA ALA A 98 -10.26 -6.89 4.32
C ALA A 98 -10.85 -6.06 3.17
N THR A 99 -10.49 -4.77 3.08
CA THR A 99 -10.90 -3.88 1.98
C THR A 99 -10.40 -4.40 0.64
N MET A 100 -9.12 -4.79 0.55
CA MET A 100 -8.54 -5.30 -0.70
C MET A 100 -9.18 -6.59 -1.17
N LEU A 101 -9.40 -7.54 -0.25
CA LEU A 101 -10.06 -8.82 -0.56
C LEU A 101 -11.54 -8.63 -0.96
N GLY A 102 -12.24 -7.69 -0.33
CA GLY A 102 -13.59 -7.28 -0.74
C GLY A 102 -13.63 -6.71 -2.15
N LEU A 103 -12.67 -5.82 -2.50
CA LEU A 103 -12.54 -5.25 -3.85
C LEU A 103 -12.10 -6.28 -4.90
N LEU A 104 -11.37 -7.31 -4.50
CA LEU A 104 -10.92 -8.37 -5.38
C LEU A 104 -12.08 -9.23 -5.92
N GLN A 105 -13.17 -9.34 -5.16
CA GLN A 105 -14.41 -10.03 -5.55
C GLN A 105 -14.17 -11.49 -6.00
N VAL A 106 -13.37 -12.23 -5.24
CA VAL A 106 -13.02 -13.64 -5.54
C VAL A 106 -14.26 -14.52 -5.53
N ARG A 107 -14.39 -15.39 -6.52
CA ARG A 107 -15.44 -16.40 -6.67
C ARG A 107 -14.87 -17.81 -6.60
N ASP A 108 -15.73 -18.77 -6.31
CA ASP A 108 -15.34 -20.18 -6.25
C ASP A 108 -14.81 -20.67 -7.60
N GLY A 109 -13.73 -21.45 -7.56
CA GLY A 109 -13.08 -21.98 -8.75
C GLY A 109 -12.19 -21.01 -9.52
N GLU A 110 -12.04 -19.77 -9.06
CA GLU A 110 -11.14 -18.78 -9.67
C GLU A 110 -9.69 -19.06 -9.32
N ARG A 111 -8.78 -18.59 -10.19
CA ARG A 111 -7.33 -18.60 -10.00
C ARG A 111 -6.87 -17.21 -9.59
N VAL A 112 -6.16 -17.15 -8.47
CA VAL A 112 -5.72 -15.89 -7.87
C VAL A 112 -4.20 -15.86 -7.78
N LEU A 113 -3.61 -14.73 -8.18
CA LEU A 113 -2.20 -14.44 -7.95
C LEU A 113 -2.07 -13.38 -6.85
N GLU A 114 -1.30 -13.68 -5.83
CA GLU A 114 -0.83 -12.73 -4.81
C GLU A 114 0.61 -12.32 -5.09
N ILE A 115 0.88 -11.02 -5.04
CA ILE A 115 2.23 -10.45 -5.12
C ILE A 115 2.63 -9.95 -3.73
N GLY A 116 3.60 -10.61 -3.10
CA GLY A 116 4.07 -10.31 -1.74
C GLY A 116 3.49 -11.27 -0.71
N THR A 117 4.00 -12.51 -0.64
CA THR A 117 3.52 -13.55 0.28
C THR A 117 3.73 -13.18 1.75
N ALA A 118 4.86 -12.55 2.06
CA ALA A 118 5.27 -12.17 3.42
C ALA A 118 5.10 -13.34 4.41
N THR A 119 4.15 -13.28 5.34
CA THR A 119 3.91 -14.31 6.36
C THR A 119 3.03 -15.46 5.88
N GLY A 120 2.43 -15.38 4.68
CA GLY A 120 1.49 -16.36 4.13
C GLY A 120 0.03 -16.18 4.57
N HIS A 121 -0.29 -15.17 5.39
CA HIS A 121 -1.65 -15.01 5.93
C HIS A 121 -2.68 -14.71 4.83
N VAL A 122 -2.38 -13.81 3.87
CA VAL A 122 -3.32 -13.49 2.79
C VAL A 122 -3.48 -14.68 1.84
N ALA A 123 -2.39 -15.41 1.51
CA ALA A 123 -2.47 -16.67 0.76
C ALA A 123 -3.38 -17.69 1.45
N ALA A 124 -3.31 -17.83 2.79
CA ALA A 124 -4.19 -18.70 3.55
C ALA A 124 -5.66 -18.24 3.50
N LEU A 125 -5.92 -16.94 3.68
CA LEU A 125 -7.28 -16.37 3.58
C LEU A 125 -7.89 -16.62 2.19
N LEU A 126 -7.12 -16.46 1.12
CA LEU A 126 -7.54 -16.78 -0.24
C LEU A 126 -7.79 -18.27 -0.42
N SER A 127 -6.93 -19.12 0.11
CA SER A 127 -7.05 -20.58 0.03
C SER A 127 -8.33 -21.10 0.74
N GLU A 128 -8.61 -20.58 1.94
CA GLU A 128 -9.84 -20.88 2.67
C GLU A 128 -11.08 -20.36 1.91
N ARG A 129 -11.00 -19.15 1.34
CA ARG A 129 -12.10 -18.54 0.58
C ARG A 129 -12.46 -19.37 -0.66
N LEU A 130 -11.46 -19.92 -1.36
CA LEU A 130 -11.67 -20.76 -2.54
C LEU A 130 -12.11 -22.19 -2.20
N GLY A 131 -11.86 -22.66 -0.98
CA GLY A 131 -12.29 -23.99 -0.50
C GLY A 131 -11.54 -25.17 -1.14
N ASP A 132 -10.45 -24.92 -1.88
CA ASP A 132 -9.69 -25.93 -2.64
C ASP A 132 -8.31 -26.25 -2.04
N ARG A 133 -8.08 -25.86 -0.78
CA ARG A 133 -6.83 -26.00 -0.04
C ARG A 133 -5.65 -25.23 -0.63
N GLY A 134 -5.92 -24.24 -1.48
CA GLY A 134 -4.91 -23.38 -2.08
C GLY A 134 -4.52 -23.70 -3.52
N ARG A 135 -5.11 -24.71 -4.14
CA ARG A 135 -4.76 -25.09 -5.53
C ARG A 135 -5.00 -23.98 -6.55
N GLY A 136 -5.98 -23.11 -6.30
CA GLY A 136 -6.26 -21.94 -7.13
C GLY A 136 -5.38 -20.73 -6.78
N VAL A 137 -4.61 -20.77 -5.68
CA VAL A 137 -3.80 -19.65 -5.20
C VAL A 137 -2.35 -19.79 -5.62
N HIS A 138 -1.82 -18.75 -6.24
CA HIS A 138 -0.40 -18.60 -6.55
C HIS A 138 0.09 -17.39 -5.76
N SER A 139 1.26 -17.50 -5.12
CA SER A 139 1.83 -16.40 -4.35
C SER A 139 3.34 -16.30 -4.55
N ILE A 140 3.83 -15.09 -4.77
CA ILE A 140 5.24 -14.83 -5.08
C ILE A 140 5.86 -13.93 -4.00
N GLU A 141 7.04 -14.34 -3.54
CA GLU A 141 7.84 -13.62 -2.55
C GLU A 141 9.27 -13.44 -3.06
N VAL A 142 9.80 -12.24 -2.93
CA VAL A 142 11.16 -11.93 -3.38
C VAL A 142 12.21 -12.44 -2.40
N ASP A 143 11.87 -12.53 -1.12
CA ASP A 143 12.77 -12.93 -0.05
C ASP A 143 12.65 -14.44 0.25
N PRO A 144 13.73 -15.22 0.06
CA PRO A 144 13.69 -16.68 0.28
C PRO A 144 13.39 -17.08 1.73
N ALA A 145 13.85 -16.29 2.71
CA ALA A 145 13.61 -16.59 4.12
C ALA A 145 12.13 -16.35 4.50
N MET A 146 11.55 -15.26 3.98
CA MET A 146 10.13 -14.98 4.15
C MET A 146 9.27 -16.04 3.45
N ALA A 147 9.64 -16.45 2.23
CA ALA A 147 8.93 -17.50 1.51
C ALA A 147 8.96 -18.86 2.26
N ALA A 148 10.10 -19.22 2.85
CA ALA A 148 10.24 -20.43 3.66
C ALA A 148 9.38 -20.37 4.94
N MET A 149 9.35 -19.22 5.60
CA MET A 149 8.47 -18.98 6.77
C MET A 149 7.00 -19.10 6.38
N ALA A 150 6.58 -18.48 5.28
CA ALA A 150 5.22 -18.58 4.77
C ALA A 150 4.82 -20.02 4.45
N ALA A 151 5.71 -20.80 3.81
CA ALA A 151 5.47 -22.21 3.51
C ALA A 151 5.23 -23.03 4.78
N THR A 152 5.98 -22.76 5.85
CA THR A 152 5.78 -23.40 7.16
C THR A 152 4.40 -23.05 7.74
N HIS A 153 4.05 -21.77 7.82
CA HIS A 153 2.76 -21.33 8.36
C HIS A 153 1.56 -21.89 7.58
N LEU A 154 1.69 -21.93 6.26
CA LEU A 154 0.66 -22.50 5.38
C LEU A 154 0.50 -23.99 5.59
N GLY A 155 1.61 -24.75 5.64
CA GLY A 155 1.60 -26.16 5.95
C GLY A 155 0.98 -26.50 7.31
N ASP A 156 1.34 -25.73 8.35
CA ASP A 156 0.79 -25.87 9.71
C ASP A 156 -0.72 -25.55 9.79
N THR A 157 -1.24 -24.81 8.82
CA THR A 157 -2.66 -24.49 8.69
C THR A 157 -3.41 -25.38 7.70
N GLY A 158 -2.69 -26.28 7.00
CA GLY A 158 -3.25 -27.26 6.08
C GLY A 158 -3.54 -26.75 4.67
N TYR A 159 -2.90 -25.63 4.28
CA TYR A 159 -2.99 -25.05 2.93
C TYR A 159 -1.71 -25.27 2.15
N GLU A 160 -1.86 -25.50 0.86
CA GLU A 160 -0.77 -25.79 -0.07
C GLU A 160 -0.89 -24.95 -1.35
N PRO A 161 -0.87 -23.59 -1.25
CA PRO A 161 -0.86 -22.76 -2.43
C PRO A 161 0.45 -22.95 -3.21
N HIS A 162 0.43 -22.53 -4.47
CA HIS A 162 1.65 -22.49 -5.28
C HIS A 162 2.52 -21.32 -4.85
N LEU A 163 3.65 -21.61 -4.20
CA LEU A 163 4.61 -20.60 -3.76
C LEU A 163 5.81 -20.53 -4.71
N ARG A 164 6.27 -19.31 -4.99
CA ARG A 164 7.48 -19.06 -5.78
C ARG A 164 8.33 -17.97 -5.14
N VAL A 165 9.64 -18.21 -5.09
CA VAL A 165 10.62 -17.16 -4.80
C VAL A 165 10.98 -16.47 -6.11
N GLY A 166 10.84 -15.15 -6.15
CA GLY A 166 11.17 -14.38 -7.35
C GLY A 166 10.70 -12.92 -7.32
N ASP A 167 11.04 -12.20 -8.39
CA ASP A 167 10.62 -10.82 -8.57
C ASP A 167 9.14 -10.76 -8.93
N GLY A 168 8.34 -10.23 -8.01
CA GLY A 168 6.90 -10.08 -8.17
C GLY A 168 6.50 -9.11 -9.28
N GLU A 169 7.38 -8.20 -9.73
CA GLU A 169 7.06 -7.26 -10.82
C GLU A 169 6.76 -7.98 -12.15
N ARG A 170 7.28 -9.19 -12.32
CA ARG A 170 7.02 -10.03 -13.49
C ARG A 170 5.72 -10.83 -13.40
N GLY A 171 5.02 -10.78 -12.26
CA GLY A 171 3.91 -11.67 -12.00
C GLY A 171 4.37 -13.12 -11.93
N TRP A 172 3.58 -14.04 -12.50
CA TRP A 172 3.87 -15.47 -12.51
C TRP A 172 3.87 -16.03 -13.94
N PRO A 173 4.96 -15.85 -14.70
CA PRO A 173 5.04 -16.37 -16.08
C PRO A 173 4.86 -17.88 -16.13
N GLY A 174 3.99 -18.34 -17.06
CA GLY A 174 3.63 -19.75 -17.24
C GLY A 174 2.56 -20.26 -16.27
N GLY A 175 2.00 -19.41 -15.42
CA GLY A 175 0.87 -19.74 -14.55
C GLY A 175 -0.44 -19.11 -14.98
N GLU A 176 -0.42 -18.24 -15.97
CA GLU A 176 -1.59 -17.54 -16.53
C GLU A 176 -2.55 -18.46 -17.32
N PRO A 177 -3.81 -18.05 -17.59
CA PRO A 177 -4.41 -16.81 -17.11
C PRO A 177 -4.90 -16.89 -15.66
N PHE A 178 -4.86 -15.76 -14.95
CA PHE A 178 -5.48 -15.57 -13.66
C PHE A 178 -6.84 -14.87 -13.78
N ASP A 179 -7.72 -15.09 -12.83
CA ASP A 179 -8.97 -14.37 -12.70
C ASP A 179 -8.79 -13.09 -11.91
N ARG A 180 -7.91 -13.14 -10.92
CA ARG A 180 -7.66 -12.07 -9.96
C ARG A 180 -6.17 -11.93 -9.68
N ILE A 181 -5.71 -10.68 -9.51
CA ILE A 181 -4.40 -10.37 -8.93
C ILE A 181 -4.61 -9.43 -7.74
N VAL A 182 -4.03 -9.77 -6.60
CA VAL A 182 -3.91 -8.89 -5.44
C VAL A 182 -2.44 -8.61 -5.16
N VAL A 183 -2.11 -7.34 -4.96
CA VAL A 183 -0.74 -6.90 -4.68
C VAL A 183 -0.67 -6.39 -3.25
N THR A 184 0.07 -7.06 -2.38
CA THR A 184 0.19 -6.73 -0.95
C THR A 184 1.50 -5.98 -0.63
N CYS A 185 2.06 -5.34 -1.63
CA CYS A 185 3.11 -4.33 -1.56
C CYS A 185 2.72 -3.12 -2.42
N SER A 186 3.31 -1.94 -2.21
CA SER A 186 2.96 -0.79 -3.04
C SER A 186 3.79 -0.71 -4.31
N LEU A 187 3.16 -0.23 -5.35
CA LEU A 187 3.74 -0.07 -6.69
C LEU A 187 3.86 1.42 -7.02
N ARG A 188 5.03 1.84 -7.53
CA ARG A 188 5.18 3.16 -8.13
C ARG A 188 4.54 3.23 -9.51
N ARG A 189 4.56 2.09 -10.20
CA ARG A 189 4.01 1.88 -11.52
C ARG A 189 3.38 0.49 -11.59
N MET A 190 2.18 0.39 -12.13
CA MET A 190 1.53 -0.91 -12.38
C MET A 190 2.30 -1.66 -13.48
N PRO A 191 2.89 -2.82 -13.20
CA PRO A 191 3.53 -3.62 -14.25
C PRO A 191 2.50 -4.10 -15.28
N TYR A 192 2.79 -3.91 -16.56
CA TYR A 192 1.88 -4.39 -17.62
C TYR A 192 1.76 -5.91 -17.63
N ALA A 193 2.80 -6.62 -17.17
CA ALA A 193 2.78 -8.07 -16.96
C ALA A 193 1.58 -8.57 -16.14
N PHE A 194 1.06 -7.77 -15.21
CA PHE A 194 -0.15 -8.15 -14.45
C PHE A 194 -1.39 -8.12 -15.33
N ILE A 195 -1.44 -7.17 -16.28
CA ILE A 195 -2.57 -7.02 -17.18
C ILE A 195 -2.58 -8.17 -18.21
N GLU A 196 -1.40 -8.53 -18.73
CA GLU A 196 -1.24 -9.65 -19.67
C GLU A 196 -1.61 -11.00 -19.06
N GLN A 197 -1.35 -11.17 -17.75
CA GLN A 197 -1.58 -12.42 -17.04
C GLN A 197 -3.00 -12.59 -16.50
N VAL A 198 -3.83 -11.55 -16.59
CA VAL A 198 -5.24 -11.58 -16.15
C VAL A 198 -6.15 -11.71 -17.37
N ARG A 199 -7.10 -12.65 -17.32
CA ARG A 199 -8.09 -12.81 -18.39
C ARG A 199 -8.97 -11.56 -18.57
N PRO A 200 -9.52 -11.30 -19.76
CA PRO A 200 -10.51 -10.25 -19.95
C PRO A 200 -11.69 -10.38 -18.96
N GLY A 201 -12.07 -9.28 -18.33
CA GLY A 201 -13.06 -9.24 -17.25
C GLY A 201 -12.49 -9.56 -15.85
N GLY A 202 -11.23 -9.97 -15.76
CA GLY A 202 -10.57 -10.20 -14.48
C GLY A 202 -10.18 -8.89 -13.78
N THR A 203 -9.83 -9.00 -12.50
CA THR A 203 -9.62 -7.83 -11.62
C THR A 203 -8.20 -7.82 -11.05
N VAL A 204 -7.59 -6.63 -11.03
CA VAL A 204 -6.34 -6.35 -10.32
C VAL A 204 -6.61 -5.35 -9.21
N VAL A 205 -6.20 -5.66 -7.97
CA VAL A 205 -6.28 -4.76 -6.82
C VAL A 205 -4.88 -4.52 -6.30
N ALA A 206 -4.44 -3.27 -6.26
CA ALA A 206 -3.09 -2.91 -5.84
C ALA A 206 -3.03 -1.54 -5.15
N PRO A 207 -2.18 -1.36 -4.14
CA PRO A 207 -1.80 -0.05 -3.65
C PRO A 207 -0.77 0.56 -4.61
N LEU A 208 -1.02 1.79 -5.04
CA LEU A 208 -0.06 2.60 -5.79
C LEU A 208 0.45 3.73 -4.91
N TYR A 209 1.73 4.06 -5.05
CA TYR A 209 2.29 5.29 -4.51
C TYR A 209 2.94 6.11 -5.62
N ARG A 210 2.99 7.39 -5.44
CA ARG A 210 3.66 8.34 -6.33
C ARG A 210 4.44 9.34 -5.48
N ASP A 211 5.20 10.15 -6.14
CA ASP A 211 6.08 11.10 -5.49
C ASP A 211 5.35 12.04 -4.52
N PHE A 212 4.16 12.50 -4.88
CA PHE A 212 3.36 13.43 -4.06
C PHE A 212 2.41 12.75 -3.06
N TRP A 213 2.22 11.43 -3.12
CA TRP A 213 1.28 10.72 -2.25
C TRP A 213 1.78 9.32 -1.85
N SER A 214 1.60 9.00 -0.58
CA SER A 214 2.18 7.80 0.06
C SER A 214 1.46 6.50 -0.27
N GLY A 215 0.25 6.54 -0.83
CA GLY A 215 -0.44 5.33 -1.24
C GLY A 215 -1.94 5.51 -1.47
N ALA A 216 -2.42 4.96 -2.58
CA ALA A 216 -3.84 4.87 -2.92
C ALA A 216 -4.15 3.50 -3.50
N LEU A 217 -5.23 2.91 -3.03
CA LEU A 217 -5.71 1.62 -3.51
C LEU A 217 -6.44 1.79 -4.84
N VAL A 218 -6.04 1.04 -5.86
CA VAL A 218 -6.70 1.01 -7.16
C VAL A 218 -7.31 -0.36 -7.43
N GLN A 219 -8.50 -0.37 -8.03
CA GLN A 219 -9.17 -1.57 -8.55
C GLN A 219 -9.31 -1.42 -10.07
N LEU A 220 -8.67 -2.31 -10.82
CA LEU A 220 -8.70 -2.31 -12.28
C LEU A 220 -9.44 -3.53 -12.81
N THR A 221 -10.14 -3.36 -13.92
CA THR A 221 -10.71 -4.46 -14.71
C THR A 221 -9.97 -4.53 -16.04
N VAL A 222 -9.54 -5.73 -16.43
CA VAL A 222 -8.86 -5.99 -17.71
C VAL A 222 -9.90 -6.09 -18.82
N GLY A 223 -9.72 -5.29 -19.87
CA GLY A 223 -10.56 -5.31 -21.05
C GLY A 223 -10.10 -6.33 -22.10
N ALA A 224 -10.98 -6.65 -23.05
CA ALA A 224 -10.63 -7.49 -24.21
C ALA A 224 -9.65 -6.81 -25.17
N ASP A 225 -9.46 -5.50 -25.03
CA ASP A 225 -8.51 -4.68 -25.79
C ASP A 225 -7.08 -4.71 -25.20
N GLY A 226 -6.83 -5.53 -24.18
CA GLY A 226 -5.54 -5.62 -23.50
C GLY A 226 -5.23 -4.44 -22.58
N ALA A 227 -6.16 -3.52 -22.38
CA ALA A 227 -6.00 -2.43 -21.41
C ALA A 227 -6.73 -2.73 -20.11
N ALA A 228 -6.18 -2.31 -18.98
CA ALA A 228 -6.90 -2.32 -17.71
C ALA A 228 -7.33 -0.90 -17.33
N ARG A 229 -8.56 -0.79 -16.84
CA ARG A 229 -9.14 0.50 -16.42
C ARG A 229 -9.86 0.34 -15.09
N GLY A 230 -9.80 1.37 -14.27
CA GLY A 230 -10.54 1.37 -13.01
C GLY A 230 -10.32 2.62 -12.17
N ARG A 231 -10.83 2.60 -10.95
CA ARG A 231 -10.86 3.77 -10.06
C ARG A 231 -10.05 3.56 -8.81
N PHE A 232 -9.63 4.66 -8.21
CA PHE A 232 -9.09 4.66 -6.86
C PHE A 232 -10.20 4.41 -5.84
N ARG A 233 -9.87 3.66 -4.78
CA ARG A 233 -10.82 3.12 -3.79
C ARG A 233 -10.50 3.54 -2.36
N GLY A 234 -9.58 4.47 -2.16
CA GLY A 234 -9.18 4.97 -0.86
C GLY A 234 -7.67 4.97 -0.66
N GLY A 235 -7.24 5.42 0.50
CA GLY A 235 -5.83 5.42 0.88
C GLY A 235 -5.38 4.03 1.35
N ALA A 236 -4.20 3.59 0.91
CA ALA A 236 -3.54 2.40 1.40
C ALA A 236 -2.02 2.56 1.24
N SER A 237 -1.32 2.60 2.36
CA SER A 237 0.15 2.68 2.37
C SER A 237 0.72 1.29 2.66
N TYR A 238 1.59 0.83 1.78
CA TYR A 238 2.33 -0.41 1.88
C TYR A 238 3.81 -0.16 1.63
N MET A 239 4.66 -1.09 2.08
CA MET A 239 6.08 -1.08 1.71
C MET A 239 6.21 -1.26 0.21
N PRO A 240 7.10 -0.51 -0.48
CA PRO A 240 7.29 -0.63 -1.91
C PRO A 240 7.79 -2.02 -2.31
N ILE A 241 7.30 -2.52 -3.45
CA ILE A 241 7.92 -3.70 -4.08
C ILE A 241 9.41 -3.43 -4.30
N ARG A 242 10.26 -4.41 -4.00
CA ARG A 242 11.72 -4.21 -3.92
C ARG A 242 12.30 -3.65 -5.24
N ALA A 243 11.81 -4.12 -6.37
CA ALA A 243 12.23 -3.66 -7.70
C ALA A 243 11.89 -2.19 -8.02
N GLN A 244 10.92 -1.59 -7.31
CA GLN A 244 10.50 -0.20 -7.54
C GLN A 244 10.84 0.74 -6.36
N ARG A 245 11.66 0.30 -5.41
CA ARG A 245 12.16 1.17 -4.35
C ARG A 245 13.02 2.27 -4.95
N THR A 246 12.82 3.49 -4.48
CA THR A 246 13.64 4.64 -4.86
C THR A 246 14.35 5.17 -3.63
N GLU A 247 15.64 5.39 -3.74
CA GLU A 247 16.38 6.18 -2.75
C GLU A 247 16.06 7.66 -3.01
N VAL A 248 15.60 8.35 -1.99
CA VAL A 248 15.38 9.79 -2.04
C VAL A 248 16.57 10.42 -1.31
N ASP A 249 17.47 11.06 -2.07
CA ASP A 249 18.52 11.89 -1.46
C ASP A 249 17.84 13.01 -0.66
N THR A 250 18.12 13.13 0.64
CA THR A 250 17.50 14.09 1.55
C THR A 250 18.37 15.32 1.81
N ALA A 251 19.56 15.41 1.19
CA ALA A 251 20.44 16.56 1.35
C ALA A 251 19.81 17.83 0.75
N VAL A 252 19.79 18.92 1.50
CA VAL A 252 19.25 20.23 1.10
C VAL A 252 20.36 21.26 1.30
N ASP A 253 20.61 22.08 0.28
CA ASP A 253 21.54 23.22 0.41
C ASP A 253 20.87 24.34 1.21
N SER A 254 21.16 24.38 2.52
CA SER A 254 20.65 25.40 3.43
C SER A 254 21.11 26.82 3.10
N GLY A 255 22.22 26.98 2.35
CA GLY A 255 22.72 28.28 1.89
C GLY A 255 21.80 29.00 0.91
N THR A 256 20.83 28.28 0.32
CA THR A 256 19.85 28.85 -0.61
C THR A 256 18.51 29.18 0.04
N ALA A 257 18.40 29.09 1.37
CA ALA A 257 17.16 29.27 2.11
C ALA A 257 16.53 30.66 1.89
N ARG A 258 15.25 30.66 1.57
CA ARG A 258 14.38 31.87 1.42
C ARG A 258 13.07 31.58 2.13
N SER A 259 12.49 32.59 2.78
CA SER A 259 11.16 32.46 3.36
C SER A 259 10.17 33.44 2.71
N ARG A 260 8.92 33.08 2.72
CA ARG A 260 7.77 33.92 2.34
C ARG A 260 6.51 33.49 3.07
N GLU A 261 5.53 34.34 3.09
CA GLU A 261 4.21 34.02 3.61
C GLU A 261 3.59 32.81 2.85
N ALA A 262 2.99 31.90 3.58
CA ALA A 262 2.25 30.77 3.01
C ALA A 262 0.89 31.25 2.50
N GLY A 263 0.69 31.20 1.18
CA GLY A 263 -0.59 31.51 0.55
C GLY A 263 -1.62 30.37 0.65
N LEU A 264 -1.26 29.25 1.27
CA LEU A 264 -2.07 28.03 1.38
C LEU A 264 -1.76 27.33 2.71
N ASP A 265 -2.80 26.94 3.46
CA ASP A 265 -2.63 26.10 4.65
C ASP A 265 -2.16 24.69 4.22
N PRO A 266 -1.02 24.19 4.73
CA PRO A 266 -0.53 22.86 4.43
C PRO A 266 -1.53 21.73 4.77
N ALA A 267 -2.48 21.95 5.67
CA ALA A 267 -3.53 20.99 5.97
C ALA A 267 -4.46 20.70 4.76
N GLU A 268 -4.61 21.65 3.84
CA GLU A 268 -5.42 21.48 2.62
C GLU A 268 -4.80 20.50 1.62
N LEU A 269 -3.49 20.22 1.73
CA LEU A 269 -2.78 19.27 0.88
C LEU A 269 -3.06 17.80 1.24
N LEU A 270 -3.65 17.52 2.41
CA LEU A 270 -3.72 16.16 2.96
C LEU A 270 -4.89 15.34 2.42
N SER A 271 -5.75 15.90 1.56
CA SER A 271 -6.81 15.13 0.93
C SER A 271 -6.24 14.19 -0.13
N LEU A 272 -6.73 12.94 -0.18
CA LEU A 272 -6.29 11.98 -1.19
C LEU A 272 -6.65 12.44 -2.61
N GLY A 273 -7.77 13.15 -2.79
CA GLY A 273 -8.14 13.73 -4.08
C GLY A 273 -7.10 14.74 -4.57
N PHE A 274 -6.67 15.68 -3.71
CA PHE A 274 -5.60 16.60 -4.06
C PHE A 274 -4.27 15.88 -4.32
N ALA A 275 -3.91 14.93 -3.48
CA ALA A 275 -2.66 14.18 -3.63
C ALA A 275 -2.59 13.45 -4.99
N LEU A 276 -3.68 12.81 -5.44
CA LEU A 276 -3.78 12.17 -6.76
C LEU A 276 -3.66 13.19 -7.90
N TYR A 277 -4.31 14.34 -7.77
CA TYR A 277 -4.24 15.42 -8.74
C TYR A 277 -2.82 15.99 -8.83
N ALA A 278 -2.26 16.36 -7.67
CA ALA A 278 -0.92 16.94 -7.58
C ALA A 278 0.18 15.97 -8.04
N GLY A 279 0.10 14.69 -7.69
CA GLY A 279 1.04 13.68 -8.14
C GLY A 279 1.06 13.47 -9.67
N ALA A 280 -0.06 13.73 -10.35
CA ALA A 280 -0.12 13.73 -11.80
C ALA A 280 0.38 15.05 -12.44
N ARG A 281 0.19 16.18 -11.74
CA ARG A 281 0.57 17.53 -12.20
C ARG A 281 2.03 17.87 -11.92
N LEU A 282 2.61 17.36 -10.84
CA LEU A 282 3.94 17.66 -10.32
C LEU A 282 4.82 16.39 -10.31
N PRO A 283 5.14 15.79 -11.46
CA PRO A 283 6.01 14.62 -11.50
C PRO A 283 7.39 14.97 -10.92
N GLY A 284 7.99 14.03 -10.19
CA GLY A 284 9.30 14.22 -9.56
C GLY A 284 9.29 15.16 -8.33
N VAL A 285 8.10 15.50 -7.79
CA VAL A 285 7.99 16.23 -6.54
C VAL A 285 7.49 15.28 -5.45
N TRP A 286 8.36 14.95 -4.48
CA TRP A 286 8.00 14.13 -3.32
C TRP A 286 7.46 15.02 -2.20
N MET A 287 6.40 14.56 -1.54
CA MET A 287 5.83 15.25 -0.39
C MET A 287 5.74 14.29 0.79
N ARG A 288 6.13 14.78 1.95
CA ARG A 288 5.91 14.14 3.25
C ARG A 288 5.18 15.11 4.18
N HIS A 289 4.42 14.56 5.10
CA HIS A 289 3.77 15.34 6.14
C HIS A 289 3.83 14.60 7.48
N SER A 290 3.74 15.35 8.56
CA SER A 290 3.46 14.84 9.90
C SER A 290 2.44 15.73 10.60
N ARG A 291 1.86 15.22 11.66
CA ARG A 291 1.03 16.00 12.56
C ARG A 291 1.65 15.92 13.95
N ILE A 292 2.10 17.06 14.47
CA ILE A 292 2.75 17.19 15.78
C ILE A 292 1.92 18.19 16.58
N ASP A 293 1.38 17.78 17.72
CA ASP A 293 0.55 18.60 18.60
C ASP A 293 -0.60 19.34 17.87
N GLY A 294 -1.22 18.66 16.90
CA GLY A 294 -2.30 19.22 16.09
C GLY A 294 -1.85 20.04 14.88
N THR A 295 -0.59 20.47 14.83
CA THR A 295 0.00 21.23 13.73
C THR A 295 0.42 20.31 12.58
N VAL A 296 0.04 20.65 11.36
CA VAL A 296 0.45 19.93 10.15
C VAL A 296 1.77 20.51 9.65
N HIS A 297 2.79 19.65 9.55
CA HIS A 297 4.06 19.95 8.93
C HIS A 297 4.14 19.28 7.56
N VAL A 298 4.59 20.00 6.55
CA VAL A 298 4.78 19.50 5.18
C VAL A 298 6.20 19.78 4.72
N TRP A 299 6.80 18.79 4.07
CA TRP A 299 8.07 18.88 3.34
C TRP A 299 7.84 18.39 1.93
N ALA A 300 8.29 19.16 0.95
CA ALA A 300 8.30 18.70 -0.43
C ALA A 300 9.69 18.89 -1.04
N ARG A 301 10.03 18.02 -2.00
CA ARG A 301 11.32 18.01 -2.66
C ARG A 301 11.19 17.66 -4.13
N GLY A 302 11.94 18.33 -4.98
CA GLY A 302 12.07 18.04 -6.40
C GLY A 302 13.36 17.27 -6.73
N GLU A 303 13.38 16.59 -7.87
CA GLU A 303 14.55 15.89 -8.41
C GLU A 303 15.74 16.83 -8.69
N ASP A 304 15.47 18.12 -8.92
CA ASP A 304 16.47 19.17 -9.17
C ASP A 304 17.16 19.71 -7.90
N GLY A 305 16.92 19.09 -6.75
CA GLY A 305 17.44 19.51 -5.46
C GLY A 305 16.65 20.66 -4.80
N SER A 306 15.62 21.18 -5.45
CA SER A 306 14.72 22.15 -4.81
C SER A 306 13.94 21.48 -3.69
N ALA A 307 13.72 22.21 -2.59
CA ALA A 307 12.94 21.73 -1.46
C ALA A 307 12.11 22.85 -0.85
N THR A 308 11.05 22.48 -0.13
CA THR A 308 10.24 23.43 0.63
C THR A 308 9.75 22.77 1.92
N SER A 309 9.59 23.58 2.96
CA SER A 309 8.97 23.15 4.23
C SER A 309 8.10 24.26 4.80
N THR A 310 7.01 23.88 5.46
CA THR A 310 6.12 24.79 6.18
C THR A 310 5.33 24.02 7.24
N ALA A 311 4.73 24.75 8.15
CA ALA A 311 3.73 24.22 9.09
C ALA A 311 2.51 25.13 9.12
N THR A 312 1.37 24.61 9.60
CA THR A 312 0.14 25.40 9.76
C THR A 312 0.41 26.67 10.57
N GLY A 313 0.14 27.83 9.96
CA GLY A 313 0.35 29.15 10.57
C GLY A 313 1.78 29.69 10.51
N GLU A 314 2.69 29.01 9.81
CA GLU A 314 4.07 29.43 9.64
C GLU A 314 4.38 29.85 8.20
N ASP A 315 5.47 30.59 8.02
CA ASP A 315 6.05 30.91 6.72
C ASP A 315 6.53 29.65 6.01
N VAL A 316 6.57 29.74 4.67
CA VAL A 316 7.19 28.71 3.83
C VAL A 316 8.69 28.96 3.73
N TRP A 317 9.46 27.94 4.02
CA TRP A 317 10.88 27.89 3.71
C TRP A 317 11.11 27.20 2.37
N GLN A 318 11.83 27.85 1.49
CA GLN A 318 12.14 27.40 0.14
C GLN A 318 13.67 27.31 -0.05
N TYR A 319 14.12 26.21 -0.69
CA TYR A 319 15.52 25.90 -0.94
C TYR A 319 15.71 25.55 -2.42
N GLY A 320 16.93 25.81 -2.93
CA GLY A 320 17.29 25.47 -4.31
C GLY A 320 16.70 26.39 -5.37
N PRO A 321 16.85 26.02 -6.66
CA PRO A 321 16.57 26.92 -7.78
C PRO A 321 15.08 27.18 -8.02
N ARG A 322 14.19 26.21 -7.77
CA ARG A 322 12.77 26.27 -8.10
C ARG A 322 11.93 26.57 -6.86
N ASP A 323 10.93 27.44 -6.96
CA ASP A 323 9.93 27.63 -5.92
C ASP A 323 8.88 26.52 -6.02
N LEU A 324 9.09 25.43 -5.27
CA LEU A 324 8.18 24.30 -5.25
C LEU A 324 6.81 24.63 -4.64
N TRP A 325 6.80 25.49 -3.62
CA TRP A 325 5.54 25.84 -2.96
C TRP A 325 4.65 26.66 -3.88
N ALA A 326 5.19 27.58 -4.66
CA ALA A 326 4.42 28.30 -5.67
C ALA A 326 3.80 27.34 -6.71
N GLY A 327 4.53 26.30 -7.11
CA GLY A 327 4.00 25.22 -7.96
C GLY A 327 2.86 24.46 -7.30
N ILE A 328 3.00 24.11 -6.02
CA ILE A 328 1.98 23.41 -5.23
C ILE A 328 0.73 24.30 -5.10
N GLU A 329 0.88 25.58 -4.76
CA GLU A 329 -0.24 26.56 -4.67
C GLU A 329 -0.95 26.71 -6.02
N ALA A 330 -0.22 26.75 -7.13
CA ALA A 330 -0.82 26.84 -8.46
C ALA A 330 -1.68 25.59 -8.76
N VAL A 331 -1.15 24.40 -8.49
CA VAL A 331 -1.89 23.14 -8.66
C VAL A 331 -3.09 23.05 -7.73
N HIS A 332 -2.97 23.54 -6.48
CA HIS A 332 -4.10 23.59 -5.56
C HIS A 332 -5.22 24.51 -6.06
N ARG A 333 -4.89 25.67 -6.62
CA ARG A 333 -5.89 26.56 -7.24
C ARG A 333 -6.60 25.87 -8.42
N GLU A 334 -5.87 25.16 -9.28
CA GLU A 334 -6.46 24.39 -10.37
C GLU A 334 -7.41 23.29 -9.87
N TYR A 335 -6.98 22.55 -8.85
CA TYR A 335 -7.78 21.51 -8.20
C TYR A 335 -9.07 22.05 -7.60
N THR A 336 -9.00 23.18 -6.90
CA THR A 336 -10.15 23.86 -6.31
C THR A 336 -11.10 24.39 -7.40
N ALA A 337 -10.56 24.99 -8.47
CA ALA A 337 -11.34 25.43 -9.62
C ALA A 337 -12.04 24.28 -10.36
N ALA A 338 -11.47 23.07 -10.32
CA ALA A 338 -12.11 21.86 -10.83
C ALA A 338 -13.21 21.28 -9.90
N GLY A 339 -13.47 21.94 -8.77
CA GLY A 339 -14.49 21.56 -7.78
C GLY A 339 -13.98 20.62 -6.70
N SER A 340 -12.70 20.61 -6.40
CA SER A 340 -12.06 19.76 -5.37
C SER A 340 -12.48 18.28 -5.49
N PRO A 341 -12.23 17.61 -6.62
CA PRO A 341 -12.75 16.27 -6.90
C PRO A 341 -12.32 15.27 -5.85
N HIS A 342 -13.23 14.39 -5.43
CA HIS A 342 -12.95 13.32 -4.48
C HIS A 342 -12.05 12.26 -5.12
N TYR A 343 -11.32 11.47 -4.33
CA TYR A 343 -10.42 10.42 -4.86
C TYR A 343 -11.16 9.39 -5.74
N GLU A 344 -12.44 9.15 -5.52
CA GLU A 344 -13.28 8.27 -6.34
C GLU A 344 -13.57 8.81 -7.73
N ASP A 345 -13.39 10.11 -7.96
CA ASP A 345 -13.48 10.71 -9.28
C ASP A 345 -12.28 10.39 -10.15
N PHE A 346 -11.16 9.96 -9.54
CA PHE A 346 -9.95 9.61 -10.25
C PHE A 346 -9.92 8.14 -10.62
N GLY A 347 -9.25 7.85 -11.74
CA GLY A 347 -8.97 6.50 -12.14
C GLY A 347 -7.65 6.36 -12.87
N LEU A 348 -7.33 5.12 -13.21
CA LEU A 348 -6.11 4.71 -13.88
C LEU A 348 -6.47 3.89 -15.12
N THR A 349 -5.77 4.17 -16.21
CA THR A 349 -5.69 3.29 -17.39
C THR A 349 -4.26 2.78 -17.52
N VAL A 350 -4.11 1.48 -17.74
CA VAL A 350 -2.82 0.80 -17.99
C VAL A 350 -2.90 0.08 -19.32
N THR A 351 -1.94 0.36 -20.20
CA THR A 351 -1.77 -0.27 -21.52
C THR A 351 -0.31 -0.70 -21.72
N ALA A 352 -0.02 -1.38 -22.81
CA ALA A 352 1.36 -1.74 -23.15
C ALA A 352 2.27 -0.49 -23.35
N GLU A 353 1.68 0.62 -23.84
CA GLU A 353 2.39 1.88 -24.09
C GLU A 353 2.63 2.71 -22.84
N GLY A 354 1.88 2.44 -21.75
CA GLY A 354 2.04 3.15 -20.48
C GLY A 354 0.78 3.23 -19.64
N GLN A 355 0.81 4.15 -18.68
CA GLN A 355 -0.32 4.35 -17.77
C GLN A 355 -0.64 5.85 -17.58
N SER A 356 -1.92 6.14 -17.41
CA SER A 356 -2.40 7.50 -17.22
C SER A 356 -3.46 7.60 -16.14
N VAL A 357 -3.32 8.62 -15.29
CA VAL A 357 -4.37 9.02 -14.33
C VAL A 357 -5.35 9.93 -15.04
N TRP A 358 -6.62 9.71 -14.82
CA TRP A 358 -7.70 10.51 -15.40
C TRP A 358 -8.70 10.94 -14.33
N LEU A 359 -9.45 12.01 -14.64
CA LEU A 359 -10.47 12.58 -13.78
C LEU A 359 -11.86 12.36 -14.41
N ARG A 360 -12.77 11.74 -13.68
CA ARG A 360 -14.17 11.40 -14.03
C ARG A 360 -14.32 10.38 -15.15
N GLU A 361 -13.59 10.49 -16.26
CA GLU A 361 -13.64 9.55 -17.38
C GLU A 361 -12.23 9.27 -17.97
N PRO A 362 -11.99 8.09 -18.56
CA PRO A 362 -10.66 7.70 -19.03
C PRO A 362 -10.05 8.63 -20.10
N GLY A 363 -10.85 9.40 -20.83
CA GLY A 363 -10.38 10.38 -21.80
C GLY A 363 -9.89 11.69 -21.19
N ALA A 364 -10.32 12.03 -19.96
CA ALA A 364 -9.93 13.24 -19.27
C ALA A 364 -8.62 13.05 -18.48
N ILE A 365 -7.51 12.89 -19.18
CA ILE A 365 -6.17 12.62 -18.60
C ILE A 365 -5.68 13.87 -17.86
N VAL A 366 -5.28 13.68 -16.58
CA VAL A 366 -4.58 14.69 -15.79
C VAL A 366 -3.12 14.72 -16.25
N LYS A 367 -2.76 15.75 -17.03
CA LYS A 367 -1.42 15.92 -17.58
C LYS A 367 -0.48 16.62 -16.59
N ALA A 368 0.82 16.34 -16.70
CA ALA A 368 1.83 17.10 -15.97
C ALA A 368 1.77 18.61 -16.32
N LEU A 369 2.20 19.44 -15.39
CA LEU A 369 2.51 20.85 -15.69
C LEU A 369 3.61 20.90 -16.76
N ALA A 370 3.43 21.75 -17.76
CA ALA A 370 4.41 21.99 -18.81
C ALA A 370 5.65 22.69 -18.25
#